data_7bfe9658b702479b286dfbfa521e07e1
#
_entry.id   7bfe9658b702479b286dfbfa521e07e1
#
_cell.length_a   1.000
_cell.length_b   1.000
_cell.length_c   1.000
_cell.angle_alpha   90.00
_cell.angle_beta   90.00
_cell.angle_gamma   90.00
#
_symmetry.space_group_name_H-M   'P 1'
#
loop_
_entity.id
_entity.type
_entity.pdbx_description
1 polymer ?
#
loop_
_entity_poly.entity_id
_entity_poly.type
_entity_poly.pdbx_seq_one_letter_code
_entity_poly.pdbx_strand_id
1 'polypeptide(L)'
;MAGPLFLGIDAGQTAVKAVVHDERLHPVAIGRRASPVDAPDPRVAERSQDALWASAADAVADAVRQVDASRIAGIGISGHGDGLHLVDADGRPASPAITAMDSRAGREWAEIGSDPDRLAVILERSGQRPPVGGAPVLLRWFERHDPDTLENAAAILNCKDVLRLRLTGGGPETDLSDATASFLDMRTAEWSDEILAAYDLSWARRLLPPLRRSADVTGRVTPEAAARTGLVAGTPVVAGLHDVQASAIGSAALVPGRLSLVAGSFSTNGVTTEGDATDPRWQCRVSIRPGLRIAMSTSPTASPALGWAVRLLGGGTDAGRDALFAAAGALPLDADVPEMLPFVQGSPDLGDAASGALTGVRSGHGPGHVFRGVLEGIAYMHVWHTRALAERYAWDEPVRLGGGISRSPLFAQLVADALGQPVRVVRNDEAGAFGAAAVAALGVGRFASIDEAQDLVDLDAPVGPRPEARAYWDEKIARLDRLADQLTPWWEQR
;
A
#
# COMPACT_ATOMS: atom_id res chain seq x y z
N MET A 1 -28.54 -15.55 19.23
CA MET A 1 -28.52 -15.24 17.78
C MET A 1 -27.07 -14.99 17.41
N ALA A 2 -26.61 -15.47 16.26
CA ALA A 2 -25.25 -15.18 15.79
C ALA A 2 -25.13 -13.67 15.48
N GLY A 3 -24.02 -13.03 15.89
CA GLY A 3 -23.80 -11.59 15.77
C GLY A 3 -23.72 -11.07 14.32
N PRO A 4 -23.65 -9.73 14.12
CA PRO A 4 -23.52 -9.13 12.79
C PRO A 4 -22.19 -9.49 12.13
N LEU A 5 -22.17 -9.45 10.80
CA LEU A 5 -20.97 -9.64 9.97
C LEU A 5 -20.61 -8.34 9.26
N PHE A 6 -19.34 -8.17 8.93
CA PHE A 6 -18.83 -7.01 8.19
C PHE A 6 -17.98 -7.48 7.01
N LEU A 7 -18.26 -6.95 5.82
CA LEU A 7 -17.51 -7.26 4.62
C LEU A 7 -16.44 -6.18 4.39
N GLY A 8 -15.17 -6.60 4.33
CA GLY A 8 -14.07 -5.79 3.85
C GLY A 8 -13.67 -6.23 2.44
N ILE A 9 -13.62 -5.31 1.51
CA ILE A 9 -13.10 -5.52 0.15
C ILE A 9 -11.75 -4.80 0.06
N ASP A 10 -10.71 -5.52 -0.35
CA ASP A 10 -9.38 -4.97 -0.57
C ASP A 10 -9.00 -5.14 -2.04
N ALA A 11 -9.04 -4.03 -2.79
CA ALA A 11 -8.76 -3.99 -4.20
C ALA A 11 -7.29 -3.56 -4.46
N GLY A 12 -6.39 -4.51 -4.36
CA GLY A 12 -4.96 -4.30 -4.63
C GLY A 12 -4.62 -4.22 -6.12
N GLN A 13 -3.34 -4.00 -6.40
CA GLN A 13 -2.83 -3.86 -7.79
C GLN A 13 -3.05 -5.13 -8.62
N THR A 14 -2.89 -6.32 -8.05
CA THR A 14 -2.87 -7.60 -8.78
C THR A 14 -4.03 -8.53 -8.43
N ALA A 15 -4.74 -8.27 -7.34
CA ALA A 15 -5.84 -9.10 -6.88
C ALA A 15 -6.83 -8.28 -6.06
N VAL A 16 -8.10 -8.71 -6.12
CA VAL A 16 -9.15 -8.25 -5.20
C VAL A 16 -9.45 -9.37 -4.21
N LYS A 17 -9.54 -9.01 -2.94
CA LYS A 17 -9.93 -9.87 -1.85
C LYS A 17 -11.21 -9.35 -1.21
N ALA A 18 -12.12 -10.23 -0.91
CA ALA A 18 -13.34 -9.94 -0.17
C ALA A 18 -13.36 -10.84 1.07
N VAL A 19 -13.34 -10.26 2.25
CA VAL A 19 -13.26 -10.99 3.51
C VAL A 19 -14.46 -10.61 4.37
N VAL A 20 -15.25 -11.60 4.74
CA VAL A 20 -16.31 -11.43 5.72
C VAL A 20 -15.76 -11.68 7.11
N HIS A 21 -15.99 -10.74 8.01
CA HIS A 21 -15.53 -10.78 9.39
C HIS A 21 -16.74 -10.90 10.34
N ASP A 22 -16.53 -11.54 11.48
CA ASP A 22 -17.49 -11.54 12.58
C ASP A 22 -17.48 -10.20 13.35
N GLU A 23 -18.28 -10.11 14.42
CA GLU A 23 -18.37 -8.90 15.27
C GLU A 23 -17.08 -8.53 16.02
N ARG A 24 -16.10 -9.43 16.05
CA ARG A 24 -14.76 -9.27 16.62
C ARG A 24 -13.70 -9.10 15.52
N LEU A 25 -14.14 -8.91 14.29
CA LEU A 25 -13.29 -8.81 13.10
C LEU A 25 -12.39 -10.04 12.84
N HIS A 26 -12.76 -11.23 13.32
CA HIS A 26 -12.13 -12.47 12.86
C HIS A 26 -12.66 -12.83 11.47
N PRO A 27 -11.79 -13.25 10.53
CA PRO A 27 -12.22 -13.66 9.21
C PRO A 27 -13.02 -14.96 9.27
N VAL A 28 -14.22 -14.98 8.69
CA VAL A 28 -15.11 -16.15 8.65
C VAL A 28 -15.34 -16.67 7.24
N ALA A 29 -15.12 -15.86 6.21
CA ALA A 29 -15.20 -16.26 4.82
C ALA A 29 -14.29 -15.40 3.95
N ILE A 30 -13.71 -15.98 2.91
CA ILE A 30 -12.79 -15.30 2.01
C ILE A 30 -13.11 -15.66 0.57
N GLY A 31 -13.17 -14.64 -0.28
CA GLY A 31 -13.13 -14.75 -1.73
C GLY A 31 -11.95 -13.97 -2.30
N ARG A 32 -11.33 -14.51 -3.35
CA ARG A 32 -10.16 -13.89 -3.97
C ARG A 32 -10.22 -14.03 -5.48
N ARG A 33 -9.92 -12.96 -6.21
CA ARG A 33 -9.79 -12.97 -7.66
C ARG A 33 -8.56 -12.20 -8.09
N ALA A 34 -7.91 -12.69 -9.15
CA ALA A 34 -6.90 -11.91 -9.83
C ALA A 34 -7.55 -10.65 -10.44
N SER A 35 -6.81 -9.57 -10.45
CA SER A 35 -7.18 -8.32 -11.14
C SER A 35 -6.02 -7.96 -12.06
N PRO A 36 -5.97 -8.57 -13.25
CA PRO A 36 -4.84 -8.41 -14.15
C PRO A 36 -4.72 -6.96 -14.61
N VAL A 37 -3.49 -6.55 -14.83
CA VAL A 37 -3.12 -5.25 -15.41
C VAL A 37 -2.60 -5.52 -16.80
N ASP A 38 -3.09 -4.77 -17.78
CA ASP A 38 -2.60 -4.78 -19.14
C ASP A 38 -1.36 -3.87 -19.23
N ALA A 39 -0.29 -4.38 -19.77
CA ALA A 39 0.97 -3.66 -19.95
C ALA A 39 1.47 -3.82 -21.38
N PRO A 40 0.81 -3.16 -22.35
CA PRO A 40 1.18 -3.26 -23.78
C PRO A 40 2.54 -2.63 -24.09
N ASP A 41 3.02 -1.75 -23.25
CA ASP A 41 4.35 -1.11 -23.27
C ASP A 41 4.91 -1.15 -21.86
N PRO A 42 6.22 -1.24 -21.64
CA PRO A 42 6.83 -1.27 -20.30
C PRO A 42 6.46 -0.10 -19.38
N ARG A 43 6.05 1.04 -19.94
CA ARG A 43 5.64 2.23 -19.18
C ARG A 43 4.14 2.30 -18.94
N VAL A 44 3.35 1.44 -19.58
CA VAL A 44 1.88 1.44 -19.50
C VAL A 44 1.42 0.36 -18.54
N ALA A 45 0.61 0.73 -17.56
CA ALA A 45 0.00 -0.19 -16.61
C ALA A 45 -1.46 0.21 -16.37
N GLU A 46 -2.38 -0.39 -17.13
CA GLU A 46 -3.79 -0.05 -17.10
C GLU A 46 -4.68 -1.29 -17.03
N ARG A 47 -5.95 -1.10 -16.73
CA ARG A 47 -6.95 -2.17 -16.77
C ARG A 47 -8.35 -1.62 -17.09
N SER A 48 -9.21 -2.46 -17.62
CA SER A 48 -10.62 -2.13 -17.74
C SER A 48 -11.26 -1.92 -16.36
N GLN A 49 -11.98 -0.81 -16.14
CA GLN A 49 -12.74 -0.57 -14.91
C GLN A 49 -13.89 -1.60 -14.77
N ASP A 50 -14.44 -2.10 -15.87
CA ASP A 50 -15.46 -3.17 -15.86
C ASP A 50 -14.84 -4.52 -15.46
N ALA A 51 -13.62 -4.83 -15.89
CA ALA A 51 -12.89 -6.01 -15.44
C ALA A 51 -12.53 -5.94 -13.94
N LEU A 52 -12.17 -4.75 -13.43
CA LEU A 52 -11.96 -4.52 -12.00
C LEU A 52 -13.23 -4.82 -11.21
N TRP A 53 -14.39 -4.28 -11.67
CA TRP A 53 -15.69 -4.55 -11.05
C TRP A 53 -16.05 -6.05 -11.12
N ALA A 54 -15.83 -6.70 -12.24
CA ALA A 54 -16.11 -8.13 -12.38
C ALA A 54 -15.29 -8.96 -11.40
N SER A 55 -13.99 -8.68 -11.27
CA SER A 55 -13.11 -9.35 -10.30
C SER A 55 -13.58 -9.12 -8.85
N ALA A 56 -13.97 -7.89 -8.52
CA ALA A 56 -14.47 -7.55 -7.19
C ALA A 56 -15.80 -8.25 -6.89
N ALA A 57 -16.75 -8.21 -7.82
CA ALA A 57 -18.05 -8.84 -7.67
C ALA A 57 -17.94 -10.37 -7.53
N ASP A 58 -17.02 -11.02 -8.28
CA ASP A 58 -16.77 -12.45 -8.16
C ASP A 58 -16.11 -12.81 -6.83
N ALA A 59 -15.16 -12.00 -6.33
CA ALA A 59 -14.55 -12.20 -5.02
C ALA A 59 -15.58 -12.05 -3.91
N VAL A 60 -16.45 -11.04 -3.99
CA VAL A 60 -17.56 -10.83 -3.04
C VAL A 60 -18.53 -12.00 -3.08
N ALA A 61 -18.96 -12.43 -4.26
CA ALA A 61 -19.88 -13.56 -4.41
C ALA A 61 -19.30 -14.85 -3.80
N ASP A 62 -18.00 -15.10 -3.98
CA ASP A 62 -17.35 -16.27 -3.36
C ASP A 62 -17.36 -16.21 -1.84
N ALA A 63 -17.07 -15.04 -1.25
CA ALA A 63 -17.09 -14.87 0.21
C ALA A 63 -18.54 -14.97 0.76
N VAL A 64 -19.49 -14.32 0.12
CA VAL A 64 -20.88 -14.25 0.56
C VAL A 64 -21.57 -15.63 0.53
N ARG A 65 -21.26 -16.49 -0.45
CA ARG A 65 -21.82 -17.86 -0.50
C ARG A 65 -21.45 -18.74 0.70
N GLN A 66 -20.44 -18.37 1.48
CA GLN A 66 -19.98 -19.15 2.63
C GLN A 66 -20.67 -18.75 3.94
N VAL A 67 -21.51 -17.69 3.93
CA VAL A 67 -22.16 -17.14 5.12
C VAL A 67 -23.64 -16.83 4.86
N ASP A 68 -24.37 -16.51 5.91
CA ASP A 68 -25.71 -15.92 5.77
C ASP A 68 -25.57 -14.43 5.43
N ALA A 69 -25.83 -14.09 4.17
CA ALA A 69 -25.71 -12.72 3.64
C ALA A 69 -26.57 -11.70 4.40
N SER A 70 -27.71 -12.12 4.98
CA SER A 70 -28.61 -11.23 5.73
C SER A 70 -27.97 -10.67 7.02
N ARG A 71 -26.89 -11.29 7.48
CA ARG A 71 -26.13 -10.86 8.66
C ARG A 71 -25.08 -9.80 8.35
N ILE A 72 -24.77 -9.55 7.06
CA ILE A 72 -23.79 -8.53 6.67
C ILE A 72 -24.39 -7.15 6.93
N ALA A 73 -23.96 -6.52 8.03
CA ALA A 73 -24.49 -5.25 8.51
C ALA A 73 -23.86 -4.03 7.84
N GLY A 74 -22.65 -4.16 7.27
CA GLY A 74 -21.94 -3.07 6.62
C GLY A 74 -20.83 -3.57 5.71
N ILE A 75 -20.51 -2.76 4.69
CA ILE A 75 -19.48 -3.03 3.68
C ILE A 75 -18.51 -1.86 3.64
N GLY A 76 -17.22 -2.16 3.74
CA GLY A 76 -16.12 -1.22 3.51
C GLY A 76 -15.25 -1.68 2.35
N ILE A 77 -14.66 -0.72 1.68
CA ILE A 77 -13.78 -0.96 0.53
C ILE A 77 -12.46 -0.25 0.78
N SER A 78 -11.38 -0.97 0.60
CA SER A 78 -10.03 -0.42 0.48
C SER A 78 -9.52 -0.67 -0.94
N GLY A 79 -8.65 0.19 -1.42
CA GLY A 79 -8.05 0.02 -2.74
C GLY A 79 -6.75 0.78 -2.86
N HIS A 80 -5.95 0.42 -3.87
CA HIS A 80 -4.77 1.21 -4.20
C HIS A 80 -5.20 2.63 -4.58
N GLY A 81 -4.52 3.63 -4.02
CA GLY A 81 -4.98 5.02 -4.10
C GLY A 81 -4.24 5.88 -5.12
N ASP A 82 -3.02 5.53 -5.53
CA ASP A 82 -2.36 6.18 -6.64
C ASP A 82 -2.89 5.62 -7.96
N GLY A 83 -2.71 6.36 -9.06
CA GLY A 83 -3.30 6.06 -10.36
C GLY A 83 -4.40 7.06 -10.74
N LEU A 84 -5.18 6.73 -11.77
CA LEU A 84 -6.23 7.63 -12.28
C LEU A 84 -7.41 6.80 -12.80
N HIS A 85 -8.61 7.08 -12.32
CA HIS A 85 -9.86 6.48 -12.75
C HIS A 85 -10.82 7.60 -13.17
N LEU A 86 -10.99 7.81 -14.46
CA LEU A 86 -11.92 8.81 -14.99
C LEU A 86 -13.29 8.19 -15.27
N VAL A 87 -14.35 8.89 -14.86
CA VAL A 87 -15.72 8.52 -15.15
C VAL A 87 -16.47 9.68 -15.80
N ASP A 88 -17.45 9.36 -16.65
CA ASP A 88 -18.35 10.32 -17.28
C ASP A 88 -19.47 10.76 -16.32
N ALA A 89 -20.40 11.59 -16.80
CA ALA A 89 -21.51 12.12 -16.01
C ALA A 89 -22.50 11.04 -15.57
N ASP A 90 -22.54 9.90 -16.25
CA ASP A 90 -23.37 8.74 -15.89
C ASP A 90 -22.64 7.76 -14.95
N GLY A 91 -21.39 8.06 -14.56
CA GLY A 91 -20.54 7.20 -13.74
C GLY A 91 -19.96 6.00 -14.50
N ARG A 92 -19.96 6.03 -15.83
CA ARG A 92 -19.33 5.02 -16.68
C ARG A 92 -17.84 5.36 -16.89
N PRO A 93 -16.99 4.36 -17.17
CA PRO A 93 -15.59 4.61 -17.49
C PRO A 93 -15.42 5.59 -18.66
N ALA A 94 -14.74 6.71 -18.45
CA ALA A 94 -14.30 7.61 -19.52
C ALA A 94 -12.93 7.19 -20.09
N SER A 95 -12.16 6.38 -19.35
CA SER A 95 -10.89 5.78 -19.77
C SER A 95 -10.71 4.41 -19.10
N PRO A 96 -9.74 3.59 -19.53
CA PRO A 96 -9.19 2.53 -18.68
C PRO A 96 -8.72 3.10 -17.33
N ALA A 97 -8.74 2.29 -16.28
CA ALA A 97 -8.11 2.61 -15.00
C ALA A 97 -6.59 2.58 -15.16
N ILE A 98 -5.93 3.70 -14.92
CA ILE A 98 -4.48 3.77 -14.91
C ILE A 98 -4.02 3.43 -13.49
N THR A 99 -3.07 2.50 -13.34
CA THR A 99 -2.61 2.06 -12.01
C THR A 99 -1.40 2.86 -11.52
N ALA A 100 -1.07 2.75 -10.24
CA ALA A 100 0.11 3.40 -9.64
C ALA A 100 1.45 2.94 -10.24
N MET A 101 1.46 1.81 -10.97
CA MET A 101 2.66 1.27 -11.63
C MET A 101 2.91 1.89 -13.02
N ASP A 102 2.00 2.75 -13.49
CA ASP A 102 2.13 3.43 -14.76
C ASP A 102 3.20 4.53 -14.72
N SER A 103 4.04 4.57 -15.73
CA SER A 103 5.10 5.57 -15.85
C SER A 103 5.10 6.31 -17.18
N ARG A 104 3.95 6.25 -17.93
CA ARG A 104 3.81 6.94 -19.23
C ARG A 104 4.05 8.44 -19.13
N ALA A 105 3.71 9.04 -18.00
CA ALA A 105 3.82 10.47 -17.73
C ALA A 105 5.22 10.90 -17.21
N GLY A 106 6.26 10.11 -17.47
CA GLY A 106 7.63 10.39 -17.01
C GLY A 106 8.17 11.74 -17.47
N ARG A 107 7.78 12.23 -18.68
CA ARG A 107 8.16 13.57 -19.15
C ARG A 107 7.50 14.66 -18.32
N GLU A 108 6.21 14.59 -18.11
CA GLU A 108 5.44 15.54 -17.31
C GLU A 108 5.92 15.58 -15.87
N TRP A 109 6.25 14.40 -15.31
CA TRP A 109 6.86 14.26 -14.00
C TRP A 109 8.21 14.97 -13.91
N ALA A 110 9.10 14.79 -14.89
CA ALA A 110 10.40 15.45 -14.93
C ALA A 110 10.27 16.98 -15.09
N GLU A 111 9.32 17.47 -15.90
CA GLU A 111 9.05 18.90 -16.05
C GLU A 111 8.61 19.52 -14.72
N ILE A 112 7.69 18.87 -13.96
CA ILE A 112 7.27 19.34 -12.64
C ILE A 112 8.45 19.26 -11.66
N GLY A 113 9.22 18.19 -11.69
CA GLY A 113 10.37 17.95 -10.82
C GLY A 113 11.54 18.93 -11.03
N SER A 114 11.63 19.55 -12.21
CA SER A 114 12.67 20.55 -12.53
C SER A 114 12.37 21.96 -12.04
N ASP A 115 11.14 22.21 -11.54
CA ASP A 115 10.71 23.51 -11.03
C ASP A 115 10.65 23.51 -9.49
N PRO A 116 11.68 24.10 -8.80
CA PRO A 116 11.75 24.09 -7.34
C PRO A 116 10.56 24.81 -6.67
N ASP A 117 10.04 25.87 -7.28
CA ASP A 117 8.96 26.67 -6.71
C ASP A 117 7.65 25.87 -6.73
N ARG A 118 7.38 25.17 -7.82
CA ARG A 118 6.24 24.24 -7.92
C ARG A 118 6.34 23.11 -6.91
N LEU A 119 7.52 22.46 -6.83
CA LEU A 119 7.75 21.39 -5.86
C LEU A 119 7.58 21.86 -4.43
N ALA A 120 8.02 23.08 -4.10
CA ALA A 120 7.85 23.64 -2.76
C ALA A 120 6.36 23.77 -2.40
N VAL A 121 5.53 24.33 -3.30
CA VAL A 121 4.08 24.43 -3.08
C VAL A 121 3.43 23.05 -2.95
N ILE A 122 3.76 22.13 -3.86
CA ILE A 122 3.20 20.77 -3.84
C ILE A 122 3.56 20.09 -2.51
N LEU A 123 4.85 20.09 -2.14
CA LEU A 123 5.32 19.44 -0.91
C LEU A 123 4.68 20.08 0.34
N GLU A 124 4.66 21.41 0.42
CA GLU A 124 4.10 22.13 1.57
C GLU A 124 2.62 21.82 1.78
N ARG A 125 1.84 21.71 0.69
CA ARG A 125 0.39 21.52 0.76
C ARG A 125 -0.01 20.06 0.81
N SER A 126 0.57 19.20 -0.05
CA SER A 126 0.21 17.78 -0.14
C SER A 126 1.01 16.87 0.79
N GLY A 127 2.13 17.35 1.36
CA GLY A 127 3.01 16.55 2.22
C GLY A 127 3.83 15.49 1.48
N GLN A 128 3.95 15.57 0.16
CA GLN A 128 4.66 14.57 -0.63
C GLN A 128 5.17 15.12 -1.96
N ARG A 129 6.20 14.47 -2.51
CA ARG A 129 6.58 14.66 -3.90
C ARG A 129 5.59 13.94 -4.83
N PRO A 130 5.32 14.46 -6.04
CA PRO A 130 4.42 13.79 -6.97
C PRO A 130 4.98 12.42 -7.41
N PRO A 131 4.23 11.32 -7.26
CA PRO A 131 4.61 10.05 -7.89
C PRO A 131 4.33 10.12 -9.41
N VAL A 132 5.14 9.43 -10.22
CA VAL A 132 4.99 9.43 -11.69
C VAL A 132 3.63 8.89 -12.13
N GLY A 133 3.12 7.85 -11.46
CA GLY A 133 1.79 7.27 -11.68
C GLY A 133 0.68 7.94 -10.88
N GLY A 134 0.91 9.12 -10.30
CA GLY A 134 -0.11 9.86 -9.56
C GLY A 134 -1.10 10.60 -10.46
N ALA A 135 -2.34 10.74 -10.02
CA ALA A 135 -3.40 11.39 -10.77
C ALA A 135 -3.02 12.79 -11.31
N PRO A 136 -2.33 13.69 -10.54
CA PRO A 136 -1.94 15.00 -11.06
C PRO A 136 -1.01 14.92 -12.27
N VAL A 137 -0.03 14.02 -12.24
CA VAL A 137 0.96 13.87 -13.31
C VAL A 137 0.31 13.20 -14.54
N LEU A 138 -0.53 12.19 -14.33
CA LEU A 138 -1.28 11.51 -15.38
C LEU A 138 -2.25 12.46 -16.08
N LEU A 139 -2.93 13.38 -15.36
CA LEU A 139 -3.80 14.39 -15.99
C LEU A 139 -3.03 15.34 -16.93
N ARG A 140 -1.80 15.71 -16.57
CA ARG A 140 -0.92 16.49 -17.48
C ARG A 140 -0.60 15.70 -18.75
N TRP A 141 -0.40 14.39 -18.62
CA TRP A 141 -0.19 13.52 -19.77
C TRP A 141 -1.44 13.48 -20.66
N PHE A 142 -2.63 13.26 -20.09
CA PHE A 142 -3.88 13.24 -20.85
C PHE A 142 -4.14 14.58 -21.56
N GLU A 143 -3.89 15.71 -20.89
CA GLU A 143 -4.05 17.05 -21.48
C GLU A 143 -3.24 17.20 -22.78
N ARG A 144 -2.07 16.57 -22.88
CA ARG A 144 -1.20 16.64 -24.05
C ARG A 144 -1.46 15.59 -25.10
N HIS A 145 -1.87 14.39 -24.68
CA HIS A 145 -1.87 13.22 -25.56
C HIS A 145 -3.26 12.69 -25.88
N ASP A 146 -4.25 12.95 -25.03
CA ASP A 146 -5.64 12.51 -25.20
C ASP A 146 -6.63 13.46 -24.50
N PRO A 147 -6.72 14.73 -24.98
CA PRO A 147 -7.62 15.73 -24.40
C PRO A 147 -9.09 15.34 -24.52
N ASP A 148 -9.49 14.58 -25.54
CA ASP A 148 -10.88 14.14 -25.75
C ASP A 148 -11.38 13.29 -24.59
N THR A 149 -10.53 12.46 -24.00
CA THR A 149 -10.85 11.70 -22.79
C THR A 149 -11.18 12.63 -21.62
N LEU A 150 -10.45 13.75 -21.47
CA LEU A 150 -10.69 14.73 -20.41
C LEU A 150 -11.97 15.53 -20.63
N GLU A 151 -12.34 15.81 -21.89
CA GLU A 151 -13.61 16.49 -22.22
C GLU A 151 -14.81 15.64 -21.81
N ASN A 152 -14.72 14.33 -21.99
CA ASN A 152 -15.76 13.37 -21.63
C ASN A 152 -15.79 13.04 -20.12
N ALA A 153 -14.72 13.32 -19.39
CA ALA A 153 -14.66 13.03 -17.96
C ALA A 153 -15.46 14.04 -17.12
N ALA A 154 -16.24 13.53 -16.19
CA ALA A 154 -17.00 14.30 -15.21
C ALA A 154 -16.40 14.23 -13.79
N ALA A 155 -15.67 13.15 -13.45
CA ALA A 155 -15.01 13.04 -12.17
C ALA A 155 -13.73 12.19 -12.22
N ILE A 156 -12.80 12.53 -11.30
CA ILE A 156 -11.64 11.74 -10.93
C ILE A 156 -12.03 10.89 -9.73
N LEU A 157 -11.84 9.58 -9.83
CA LEU A 157 -12.07 8.63 -8.76
C LEU A 157 -10.79 7.83 -8.48
N ASN A 158 -10.80 7.10 -7.35
CA ASN A 158 -9.81 6.09 -7.01
C ASN A 158 -10.41 4.69 -7.17
N CYS A 159 -9.57 3.68 -7.11
CA CYS A 159 -9.97 2.28 -7.31
C CYS A 159 -11.19 1.88 -6.47
N LYS A 160 -11.18 2.17 -5.16
CA LYS A 160 -12.30 1.85 -4.26
C LYS A 160 -13.58 2.63 -4.57
N ASP A 161 -13.44 3.87 -5.06
CA ASP A 161 -14.59 4.73 -5.35
C ASP A 161 -15.38 4.21 -6.55
N VAL A 162 -14.67 3.69 -7.57
CA VAL A 162 -15.29 2.99 -8.70
C VAL A 162 -16.09 1.77 -8.20
N LEU A 163 -15.51 0.97 -7.32
CA LEU A 163 -16.21 -0.20 -6.75
C LEU A 163 -17.40 0.20 -5.91
N ARG A 164 -17.28 1.26 -5.09
CA ARG A 164 -18.40 1.82 -4.31
C ARG A 164 -19.51 2.29 -5.23
N LEU A 165 -19.17 3.05 -6.27
CA LEU A 165 -20.14 3.57 -7.26
C LEU A 165 -20.91 2.40 -7.91
N ARG A 166 -20.23 1.32 -8.31
CA ARG A 166 -20.83 0.12 -8.90
C ARG A 166 -21.72 -0.64 -7.91
N LEU A 167 -21.37 -0.67 -6.63
CA LEU A 167 -22.18 -1.32 -5.58
C LEU A 167 -23.45 -0.53 -5.25
N THR A 168 -23.36 0.81 -5.27
CA THR A 168 -24.40 1.67 -4.70
C THR A 168 -25.23 2.40 -5.75
N GLY A 169 -24.76 2.53 -6.98
CA GLY A 169 -25.39 3.39 -8.00
C GLY A 169 -25.41 4.87 -7.62
N GLY A 170 -24.63 5.25 -6.60
CA GLY A 170 -24.54 6.65 -6.13
C GLY A 170 -23.67 7.55 -7.04
N GLY A 171 -23.55 8.83 -6.66
CA GLY A 171 -22.69 9.78 -7.37
C GLY A 171 -21.19 9.52 -7.14
N PRO A 172 -20.33 10.21 -7.93
CA PRO A 172 -18.90 10.20 -7.71
C PRO A 172 -18.55 10.94 -6.40
N GLU A 173 -17.90 10.24 -5.49
CA GLU A 173 -17.43 10.75 -4.20
C GLU A 173 -16.12 10.04 -3.86
N THR A 174 -15.24 10.68 -3.11
CA THR A 174 -14.02 10.07 -2.57
C THR A 174 -13.86 10.39 -1.09
N ASP A 175 -12.97 9.68 -0.40
CA ASP A 175 -12.69 9.97 0.99
C ASP A 175 -11.37 10.73 1.17
N LEU A 176 -11.19 11.32 2.37
CA LEU A 176 -10.00 12.09 2.70
C LEU A 176 -8.70 11.30 2.58
N SER A 177 -8.71 9.98 2.83
CA SER A 177 -7.51 9.18 2.79
C SER A 177 -6.98 9.00 1.37
N ASP A 178 -7.84 8.77 0.39
CA ASP A 178 -7.48 8.72 -1.03
C ASP A 178 -7.19 10.10 -1.62
N ALA A 179 -7.93 11.11 -1.21
CA ALA A 179 -7.73 12.50 -1.68
C ALA A 179 -6.30 13.00 -1.40
N THR A 180 -5.62 12.48 -0.36
CA THR A 180 -4.22 12.82 -0.06
C THR A 180 -3.24 12.38 -1.13
N ALA A 181 -3.60 11.45 -1.99
CA ALA A 181 -2.75 11.02 -3.10
C ALA A 181 -2.75 12.02 -4.28
N SER A 182 -3.58 13.08 -4.24
CA SER A 182 -3.78 13.98 -5.37
C SER A 182 -3.74 15.47 -4.99
N PHE A 183 -4.90 16.10 -4.85
CA PHE A 183 -5.01 17.57 -4.74
C PHE A 183 -5.46 18.07 -3.36
N LEU A 184 -5.43 17.22 -2.34
CA LEU A 184 -5.84 17.61 -0.98
C LEU A 184 -4.77 18.47 -0.30
N ASP A 185 -5.14 19.62 0.24
CA ASP A 185 -4.30 20.33 1.22
C ASP A 185 -4.39 19.59 2.56
N MET A 186 -3.25 19.04 2.99
CA MET A 186 -3.13 18.25 4.22
C MET A 186 -3.44 19.04 5.49
N ARG A 187 -3.39 20.37 5.45
CA ARG A 187 -3.61 21.26 6.62
C ARG A 187 -5.09 21.55 6.81
N THR A 188 -5.81 21.76 5.70
CA THR A 188 -7.25 22.10 5.73
C THR A 188 -8.14 20.88 5.55
N ALA A 189 -7.62 19.79 4.99
CA ALA A 189 -8.37 18.62 4.56
C ALA A 189 -9.44 18.97 3.49
N GLU A 190 -9.11 19.91 2.62
CA GLU A 190 -9.94 20.35 1.50
C GLU A 190 -9.15 20.30 0.18
N TRP A 191 -9.85 20.31 -0.95
CA TRP A 191 -9.22 20.42 -2.25
C TRP A 191 -8.51 21.77 -2.40
N SER A 192 -7.27 21.77 -2.91
CA SER A 192 -6.40 22.93 -3.01
C SER A 192 -6.30 23.46 -4.43
N ASP A 193 -6.76 24.71 -4.64
CA ASP A 193 -6.54 25.40 -5.89
C ASP A 193 -5.06 25.75 -6.12
N GLU A 194 -4.28 25.90 -5.05
CA GLU A 194 -2.83 26.15 -5.16
C GLU A 194 -2.08 24.91 -5.66
N ILE A 195 -2.45 23.70 -5.20
CA ILE A 195 -1.88 22.45 -5.74
C ILE A 195 -2.28 22.30 -7.21
N LEU A 196 -3.55 22.52 -7.56
CA LEU A 196 -3.99 22.47 -8.94
C LEU A 196 -3.19 23.44 -9.83
N ALA A 197 -2.98 24.69 -9.37
CA ALA A 197 -2.20 25.68 -10.10
C ALA A 197 -0.73 25.28 -10.24
N ALA A 198 -0.12 24.70 -9.20
CA ALA A 198 1.26 24.21 -9.24
C ALA A 198 1.47 23.08 -10.26
N TYR A 199 0.41 22.33 -10.59
CA TYR A 199 0.41 21.35 -11.68
C TYR A 199 -0.07 21.92 -13.03
N ASP A 200 -0.39 23.22 -13.17
CA ASP A 200 -1.09 23.84 -14.32
C ASP A 200 -2.43 23.16 -14.63
N LEU A 201 -3.13 22.68 -13.64
CA LEU A 201 -4.39 21.91 -13.74
C LEU A 201 -5.58 22.63 -13.10
N SER A 202 -5.59 23.97 -13.04
CA SER A 202 -6.70 24.73 -12.43
C SER A 202 -8.06 24.36 -13.04
N TRP A 203 -8.11 24.00 -14.32
CA TRP A 203 -9.31 23.53 -15.01
C TRP A 203 -9.87 22.21 -14.43
N ALA A 204 -9.00 21.37 -13.87
CA ALA A 204 -9.39 20.06 -13.32
C ALA A 204 -10.20 20.16 -12.01
N ARG A 205 -10.34 21.39 -11.44
CA ARG A 205 -11.22 21.63 -10.28
C ARG A 205 -12.62 21.08 -10.48
N ARG A 206 -13.15 21.12 -11.71
CA ARG A 206 -14.46 20.59 -12.09
C ARG A 206 -14.58 19.07 -11.96
N LEU A 207 -13.47 18.36 -11.99
CA LEU A 207 -13.41 16.90 -11.90
C LEU A 207 -13.28 16.38 -10.48
N LEU A 208 -13.03 17.26 -9.50
CA LEU A 208 -12.81 16.83 -8.11
C LEU A 208 -14.14 16.51 -7.44
N PRO A 209 -14.34 15.25 -6.97
CA PRO A 209 -15.59 14.84 -6.36
C PRO A 209 -15.75 15.39 -4.93
N PRO A 210 -16.96 15.37 -4.35
CA PRO A 210 -17.17 15.65 -2.93
C PRO A 210 -16.33 14.76 -2.03
N LEU A 211 -15.75 15.36 -0.97
CA LEU A 211 -14.97 14.67 0.04
C LEU A 211 -15.88 14.08 1.13
N ARG A 212 -15.56 12.87 1.58
CA ARG A 212 -16.22 12.16 2.68
C ARG A 212 -15.21 11.73 3.74
N ARG A 213 -15.70 11.40 4.93
CA ARG A 213 -14.91 10.64 5.89
C ARG A 213 -15.01 9.15 5.54
N SER A 214 -13.96 8.40 5.75
CA SER A 214 -13.88 6.98 5.37
C SER A 214 -15.05 6.13 5.91
N ALA A 215 -15.53 6.45 7.13
CA ALA A 215 -16.63 5.73 7.79
C ALA A 215 -18.05 6.27 7.45
N ASP A 216 -18.17 7.35 6.68
CA ASP A 216 -19.49 7.86 6.30
C ASP A 216 -20.22 6.83 5.43
N VAL A 217 -21.45 6.49 5.77
CA VAL A 217 -22.31 5.67 4.91
C VAL A 217 -22.73 6.51 3.71
N THR A 218 -22.19 6.20 2.55
CA THR A 218 -22.37 6.97 1.31
C THR A 218 -23.33 6.31 0.30
N GLY A 219 -23.86 5.15 0.65
CA GLY A 219 -24.82 4.46 -0.19
C GLY A 219 -25.26 3.12 0.38
N ARG A 220 -26.05 2.42 -0.40
CA ARG A 220 -26.55 1.08 -0.09
C ARG A 220 -26.47 0.19 -1.32
N VAL A 221 -26.26 -1.09 -1.13
CA VAL A 221 -26.21 -2.07 -2.22
C VAL A 221 -27.50 -2.00 -3.04
N THR A 222 -27.36 -1.82 -4.35
CA THR A 222 -28.50 -1.80 -5.30
C THR A 222 -29.02 -3.21 -5.57
N PRO A 223 -30.25 -3.37 -6.09
CA PRO A 223 -30.75 -4.67 -6.53
C PRO A 223 -29.86 -5.35 -7.58
N GLU A 224 -29.27 -4.57 -8.51
CA GLU A 224 -28.39 -5.06 -9.56
C GLU A 224 -27.07 -5.60 -8.96
N ALA A 225 -26.46 -4.84 -8.05
CA ALA A 225 -25.25 -5.26 -7.36
C ALA A 225 -25.53 -6.49 -6.46
N ALA A 226 -26.69 -6.53 -5.80
CA ALA A 226 -27.14 -7.68 -5.01
C ALA A 226 -27.25 -8.95 -5.85
N ALA A 227 -27.89 -8.86 -7.02
CA ALA A 227 -28.03 -9.98 -7.96
C ALA A 227 -26.67 -10.50 -8.45
N ARG A 228 -25.66 -9.60 -8.60
CA ARG A 228 -24.32 -9.94 -9.09
C ARG A 228 -23.41 -10.54 -8.01
N THR A 229 -23.58 -10.11 -6.76
CA THR A 229 -22.67 -10.41 -5.65
C THR A 229 -23.22 -11.37 -4.60
N GLY A 230 -24.53 -11.60 -4.60
CA GLY A 230 -25.22 -12.36 -3.54
C GLY A 230 -25.42 -11.56 -2.24
N LEU A 231 -25.04 -10.30 -2.19
CA LEU A 231 -25.32 -9.39 -1.07
C LEU A 231 -26.83 -9.10 -0.99
N VAL A 232 -27.27 -8.65 0.17
CA VAL A 232 -28.66 -8.18 0.35
C VAL A 232 -28.77 -6.73 -0.12
N ALA A 233 -29.75 -6.44 -1.00
CA ALA A 233 -30.03 -5.07 -1.40
C ALA A 233 -30.40 -4.21 -0.17
N GLY A 234 -29.86 -2.98 -0.13
CA GLY A 234 -30.04 -2.09 1.02
C GLY A 234 -28.95 -2.19 2.09
N THR A 235 -28.02 -3.16 2.02
CA THR A 235 -26.87 -3.22 2.94
C THR A 235 -26.04 -1.93 2.84
N PRO A 236 -25.72 -1.26 3.98
CA PRO A 236 -24.94 -0.04 3.98
C PRO A 236 -23.53 -0.23 3.42
N VAL A 237 -23.07 0.75 2.62
CA VAL A 237 -21.69 0.83 2.10
C VAL A 237 -21.08 2.16 2.56
N VAL A 238 -19.92 2.10 3.19
CA VAL A 238 -19.20 3.31 3.60
C VAL A 238 -18.32 3.85 2.48
N ALA A 239 -17.81 5.08 2.62
CA ALA A 239 -16.93 5.71 1.65
C ALA A 239 -15.67 4.87 1.38
N GLY A 240 -15.19 4.14 2.40
CA GLY A 240 -13.98 3.34 2.30
C GLY A 240 -12.72 4.16 2.49
N LEU A 241 -11.55 3.56 2.22
CA LEU A 241 -10.27 4.18 2.51
C LEU A 241 -9.15 3.65 1.60
N HIS A 242 -8.07 4.42 1.52
CA HIS A 242 -6.83 4.03 0.86
C HIS A 242 -6.20 2.80 1.54
N ASP A 243 -5.55 1.93 0.78
CA ASP A 243 -4.96 0.67 1.25
C ASP A 243 -3.90 0.84 2.36
N VAL A 244 -3.12 1.94 2.33
CA VAL A 244 -2.14 2.25 3.38
C VAL A 244 -2.83 2.46 4.73
N GLN A 245 -3.90 3.25 4.78
CA GLN A 245 -4.65 3.48 6.01
C GLN A 245 -5.40 2.21 6.45
N ALA A 246 -5.94 1.45 5.52
CA ALA A 246 -6.57 0.16 5.81
C ALA A 246 -5.58 -0.83 6.44
N SER A 247 -4.38 -0.94 5.85
CA SER A 247 -3.30 -1.79 6.38
C SER A 247 -2.80 -1.29 7.73
N ALA A 248 -2.74 0.03 7.95
CA ALA A 248 -2.35 0.60 9.23
C ALA A 248 -3.36 0.25 10.34
N ILE A 249 -4.67 0.25 10.06
CA ILE A 249 -5.69 -0.26 10.99
C ILE A 249 -5.45 -1.75 11.27
N GLY A 250 -5.36 -2.56 10.21
CA GLY A 250 -5.18 -4.01 10.31
C GLY A 250 -3.85 -4.44 10.93
N SER A 251 -2.92 -3.50 11.12
CA SER A 251 -1.64 -3.69 11.81
C SER A 251 -1.62 -3.06 13.21
N ALA A 252 -2.73 -2.53 13.70
CA ALA A 252 -2.82 -1.77 14.94
C ALA A 252 -1.77 -0.63 15.01
N ALA A 253 -1.58 0.09 13.91
CA ALA A 253 -0.53 1.09 13.75
C ALA A 253 -1.02 2.55 13.77
N LEU A 254 -2.34 2.80 13.75
CA LEU A 254 -2.90 4.17 13.82
C LEU A 254 -2.90 4.74 15.25
N VAL A 255 -1.77 4.70 15.90
CA VAL A 255 -1.52 5.27 17.23
C VAL A 255 -0.31 6.19 17.11
N PRO A 256 -0.38 7.44 17.63
CA PRO A 256 0.76 8.34 17.61
C PRO A 256 2.02 7.71 18.18
N GLY A 257 3.15 7.92 17.54
CA GLY A 257 4.43 7.34 17.95
C GLY A 257 4.57 5.84 17.65
N ARG A 258 3.75 5.24 16.78
CA ARG A 258 3.89 3.82 16.42
C ARG A 258 4.49 3.65 15.03
N LEU A 259 5.61 2.94 14.96
CA LEU A 259 6.23 2.50 13.71
C LEU A 259 5.63 1.19 13.26
N SER A 260 5.25 1.12 12.00
CA SER A 260 4.78 -0.09 11.31
C SER A 260 5.64 -0.37 10.08
N LEU A 261 6.08 -1.60 9.94
CA LEU A 261 6.82 -2.13 8.79
C LEU A 261 5.96 -3.19 8.11
N VAL A 262 5.77 -3.06 6.82
CA VAL A 262 5.05 -4.05 6.01
C VAL A 262 5.98 -4.61 4.96
N ALA A 263 6.37 -5.88 5.08
CA ALA A 263 7.15 -6.61 4.10
C ALA A 263 6.22 -7.31 3.10
N GLY A 264 5.65 -6.53 2.18
CA GLY A 264 4.67 -6.93 1.16
C GLY A 264 5.18 -6.76 -0.27
N SER A 265 4.26 -6.55 -1.22
CA SER A 265 4.63 -6.17 -2.61
C SER A 265 5.44 -4.87 -2.59
N PHE A 266 5.02 -3.90 -1.79
CA PHE A 266 5.86 -2.78 -1.36
C PHE A 266 6.32 -3.00 0.08
N SER A 267 7.58 -2.68 0.37
CA SER A 267 8.07 -2.42 1.71
C SER A 267 7.55 -1.07 2.14
N THR A 268 6.58 -1.04 3.06
CA THR A 268 6.04 0.22 3.58
C THR A 268 6.51 0.39 5.02
N ASN A 269 7.10 1.55 5.32
CA ASN A 269 7.64 1.88 6.63
C ASN A 269 7.01 3.18 7.07
N GLY A 270 6.13 3.16 8.07
CA GLY A 270 5.33 4.32 8.41
C GLY A 270 5.24 4.58 9.90
N VAL A 271 5.32 5.86 10.28
CA VAL A 271 5.06 6.35 11.64
C VAL A 271 3.77 7.15 11.64
N THR A 272 2.84 6.77 12.53
CA THR A 272 1.68 7.60 12.81
C THR A 272 2.09 8.73 13.76
N THR A 273 1.78 9.97 13.38
CA THR A 273 2.21 11.18 14.12
C THR A 273 1.11 12.22 14.17
N GLU A 274 1.23 13.14 15.11
CA GLU A 274 0.41 14.35 15.21
C GLU A 274 1.09 15.53 14.51
N GLY A 275 0.30 16.48 14.06
CA GLY A 275 0.78 17.72 13.46
C GLY A 275 1.36 17.57 12.05
N ASP A 276 2.27 18.49 11.69
CA ASP A 276 2.90 18.52 10.39
C ASP A 276 3.94 17.39 10.24
N ALA A 277 3.80 16.61 9.20
CA ALA A 277 4.68 15.49 8.87
C ALA A 277 5.36 15.65 7.49
N THR A 278 5.33 16.86 6.94
CA THR A 278 5.90 17.17 5.61
C THR A 278 7.42 17.08 5.60
N ASP A 279 7.97 16.27 4.69
CA ASP A 279 9.41 16.14 4.43
C ASP A 279 9.63 15.57 3.02
N PRO A 280 10.61 16.06 2.25
CA PRO A 280 10.85 15.58 0.89
C PRO A 280 11.35 14.13 0.79
N ARG A 281 11.77 13.52 1.91
CA ARG A 281 12.33 12.17 1.97
C ARG A 281 11.28 11.07 2.12
N TRP A 282 10.01 11.43 2.40
CA TRP A 282 8.93 10.47 2.53
C TRP A 282 7.59 11.04 2.05
N GLN A 283 6.60 10.20 2.01
CA GLN A 283 5.20 10.59 1.74
C GLN A 283 4.48 10.83 3.06
N CYS A 284 3.60 11.82 3.07
CA CYS A 284 2.71 12.06 4.18
C CYS A 284 1.26 11.80 3.75
N ARG A 285 0.52 11.04 4.54
CA ARG A 285 -0.90 10.73 4.29
C ARG A 285 -1.77 11.19 5.46
N VAL A 286 -2.96 11.71 5.16
CA VAL A 286 -3.97 11.96 6.19
C VAL A 286 -4.44 10.64 6.78
N SER A 287 -4.47 10.56 8.12
CA SER A 287 -5.07 9.41 8.80
C SER A 287 -6.60 9.53 8.81
N ILE A 288 -7.29 8.41 8.90
CA ILE A 288 -8.74 8.41 9.17
C ILE A 288 -9.09 8.98 10.55
N ARG A 289 -8.13 9.03 11.49
CA ARG A 289 -8.26 9.74 12.78
C ARG A 289 -7.94 11.21 12.56
N PRO A 290 -8.89 12.12 12.89
CA PRO A 290 -8.65 13.55 12.74
C PRO A 290 -7.38 14.01 13.48
N GLY A 291 -6.59 14.87 12.85
CA GLY A 291 -5.35 15.43 13.42
C GLY A 291 -4.12 14.52 13.27
N LEU A 292 -4.29 13.25 12.94
CA LEU A 292 -3.15 12.35 12.70
C LEU A 292 -2.71 12.31 11.23
N ARG A 293 -1.43 12.02 11.06
CA ARG A 293 -0.76 11.80 9.76
C ARG A 293 0.02 10.48 9.81
N ILE A 294 0.28 9.92 8.65
CA ILE A 294 1.20 8.80 8.48
C ILE A 294 2.36 9.32 7.63
N ALA A 295 3.54 9.46 8.24
CA ALA A 295 4.77 9.69 7.50
C ALA A 295 5.32 8.34 7.07
N MET A 296 5.47 8.10 5.74
CA MET A 296 5.82 6.78 5.24
C MET A 296 6.85 6.83 4.11
N SER A 297 7.77 5.87 4.13
CA SER A 297 8.74 5.61 3.06
C SER A 297 8.50 4.21 2.50
N THR A 298 8.48 4.08 1.18
CA THR A 298 8.07 2.85 0.48
C THR A 298 9.00 2.51 -0.67
N SER A 299 9.21 1.20 -0.91
CA SER A 299 9.92 0.71 -2.09
C SER A 299 9.43 -0.69 -2.50
N PRO A 300 9.55 -1.10 -3.78
CA PRO A 300 9.15 -2.43 -4.25
C PRO A 300 10.23 -3.50 -3.98
N THR A 301 10.77 -3.57 -2.74
CA THR A 301 12.00 -4.34 -2.44
C THR A 301 11.78 -5.64 -1.63
N ALA A 302 10.57 -5.93 -1.14
CA ALA A 302 10.34 -7.11 -0.29
C ALA A 302 9.85 -8.34 -1.08
N SER A 303 8.54 -8.50 -1.29
CA SER A 303 8.00 -9.69 -1.99
C SER A 303 8.54 -9.88 -3.41
N PRO A 304 8.82 -8.84 -4.21
CA PRO A 304 9.44 -9.01 -5.52
C PRO A 304 10.83 -9.67 -5.44
N ALA A 305 11.69 -9.21 -4.53
CA ALA A 305 13.03 -9.79 -4.33
C ALA A 305 12.96 -11.22 -3.79
N LEU A 306 12.07 -11.48 -2.82
CA LEU A 306 11.82 -12.83 -2.32
C LEU A 306 11.36 -13.75 -3.45
N GLY A 307 10.34 -13.34 -4.22
CA GLY A 307 9.79 -14.13 -5.32
C GLY A 307 10.82 -14.40 -6.40
N TRP A 308 11.68 -13.43 -6.74
CA TRP A 308 12.80 -13.62 -7.65
C TRP A 308 13.76 -14.71 -7.14
N ALA A 309 14.17 -14.62 -5.87
CA ALA A 309 15.08 -15.60 -5.27
C ALA A 309 14.46 -17.01 -5.19
N VAL A 310 13.18 -17.13 -4.83
CA VAL A 310 12.48 -18.42 -4.80
C VAL A 310 12.37 -19.04 -6.20
N ARG A 311 12.09 -18.25 -7.24
CA ARG A 311 12.10 -18.76 -8.63
C ARG A 311 13.48 -19.23 -9.07
N LEU A 312 14.51 -18.44 -8.78
CA LEU A 312 15.87 -18.73 -9.21
C LEU A 312 16.49 -19.93 -8.47
N LEU A 313 16.31 -20.00 -7.16
CA LEU A 313 17.01 -20.95 -6.29
C LEU A 313 16.13 -22.14 -5.85
N GLY A 314 14.80 -21.95 -5.77
CA GLY A 314 13.84 -22.94 -5.27
C GLY A 314 12.85 -23.45 -6.34
N GLY A 315 13.08 -23.13 -7.61
CA GLY A 315 12.21 -23.57 -8.73
C GLY A 315 10.80 -22.97 -8.70
N GLY A 316 10.57 -21.90 -7.94
CA GLY A 316 9.28 -21.19 -7.88
C GLY A 316 8.17 -21.95 -7.15
N THR A 317 8.48 -23.00 -6.41
CA THR A 317 7.49 -23.82 -5.68
C THR A 317 7.44 -23.49 -4.20
N ASP A 318 6.32 -23.79 -3.52
CA ASP A 318 6.20 -23.65 -2.06
C ASP A 318 7.20 -24.56 -1.32
N ALA A 319 7.37 -25.78 -1.76
CA ALA A 319 8.35 -26.71 -1.18
C ALA A 319 9.79 -26.17 -1.33
N GLY A 320 10.13 -25.60 -2.49
CA GLY A 320 11.43 -24.96 -2.72
C GLY A 320 11.62 -23.72 -1.84
N ARG A 321 10.58 -22.90 -1.66
CA ARG A 321 10.60 -21.76 -0.74
C ARG A 321 10.88 -22.23 0.70
N ASP A 322 10.15 -23.23 1.18
CA ASP A 322 10.27 -23.75 2.54
C ASP A 322 11.66 -24.36 2.80
N ALA A 323 12.21 -25.07 1.80
CA ALA A 323 13.57 -25.59 1.86
C ALA A 323 14.62 -24.46 1.92
N LEU A 324 14.44 -23.37 1.19
CA LEU A 324 15.32 -22.20 1.26
C LEU A 324 15.28 -21.50 2.61
N PHE A 325 14.09 -21.32 3.19
CA PHE A 325 13.96 -20.77 4.56
C PHE A 325 14.63 -21.66 5.59
N ALA A 326 14.47 -22.99 5.50
CA ALA A 326 15.12 -23.94 6.39
C ALA A 326 16.66 -23.89 6.24
N ALA A 327 17.18 -23.90 5.01
CA ALA A 327 18.62 -23.81 4.74
C ALA A 327 19.24 -22.48 5.22
N ALA A 328 18.56 -21.36 5.00
CA ALA A 328 19.01 -20.06 5.48
C ALA A 328 18.95 -19.94 7.01
N GLY A 329 17.93 -20.55 7.65
CA GLY A 329 17.77 -20.56 9.09
C GLY A 329 18.79 -21.44 9.84
N ALA A 330 19.35 -22.43 9.16
CA ALA A 330 20.41 -23.31 9.71
C ALA A 330 21.79 -22.63 9.73
N LEU A 331 21.97 -21.51 9.05
CA LEU A 331 23.23 -20.78 9.04
C LEU A 331 23.45 -20.02 10.36
N PRO A 332 24.69 -19.98 10.88
CA PRO A 332 25.00 -19.16 12.05
C PRO A 332 24.76 -17.68 11.78
N LEU A 333 24.72 -16.89 12.86
CA LEU A 333 24.43 -15.46 12.78
C LEU A 333 25.45 -14.72 11.89
N ASP A 334 26.72 -15.05 12.06
CA ASP A 334 27.89 -14.45 11.41
C ASP A 334 28.32 -15.21 10.14
N ALA A 335 27.42 -16.02 9.56
CA ALA A 335 27.72 -16.73 8.34
C ALA A 335 28.19 -15.76 7.23
N ASP A 336 29.25 -16.15 6.51
CA ASP A 336 29.67 -15.45 5.30
C ASP A 336 28.59 -15.65 4.24
N VAL A 337 27.77 -14.64 3.99
CA VAL A 337 26.68 -14.64 3.01
C VAL A 337 26.86 -13.48 2.04
N PRO A 338 26.44 -13.66 0.76
CA PRO A 338 26.50 -12.58 -0.23
C PRO A 338 25.72 -11.34 0.20
N GLU A 339 26.21 -10.16 -0.16
CA GLU A 339 25.49 -8.89 0.01
C GLU A 339 24.47 -8.70 -1.12
N MET A 340 23.23 -8.35 -0.77
CA MET A 340 22.16 -8.12 -1.74
C MET A 340 21.53 -6.74 -1.57
N LEU A 341 21.54 -5.92 -2.66
CA LEU A 341 20.65 -4.78 -2.83
C LEU A 341 19.41 -5.26 -3.59
N PRO A 342 18.22 -5.29 -2.97
CA PRO A 342 17.06 -6.01 -3.50
C PRO A 342 16.24 -5.22 -4.52
N PHE A 343 16.86 -4.41 -5.36
CA PHE A 343 16.22 -3.51 -6.33
C PHE A 343 15.79 -4.23 -7.62
N VAL A 344 15.17 -5.41 -7.50
CA VAL A 344 14.74 -6.22 -8.67
C VAL A 344 13.61 -5.55 -9.48
N GLN A 345 12.96 -4.54 -8.92
CA GLN A 345 11.97 -3.68 -9.58
C GLN A 345 12.33 -2.19 -9.47
N GLY A 346 13.63 -1.86 -9.42
CA GLY A 346 14.10 -0.49 -9.27
C GLY A 346 14.13 -0.01 -7.81
N SER A 347 14.48 1.26 -7.64
CA SER A 347 14.48 1.96 -6.35
C SER A 347 13.99 3.39 -6.55
N PRO A 348 12.89 3.80 -5.90
CA PRO A 348 12.43 5.20 -5.94
C PRO A 348 13.45 6.19 -5.37
N ASP A 349 14.30 5.73 -4.45
CA ASP A 349 15.27 6.58 -3.75
C ASP A 349 16.56 6.81 -4.57
N LEU A 350 16.92 5.83 -5.44
CA LEU A 350 18.17 5.83 -6.21
C LEU A 350 17.95 5.99 -7.72
N GLY A 351 16.71 6.26 -8.13
CA GLY A 351 16.32 6.46 -9.52
C GLY A 351 15.88 5.18 -10.26
N ASP A 352 15.23 5.38 -11.40
CA ASP A 352 14.57 4.31 -12.17
C ASP A 352 15.56 3.27 -12.76
N ALA A 353 16.82 3.67 -12.96
CA ALA A 353 17.86 2.79 -13.48
C ALA A 353 18.47 1.88 -12.40
N ALA A 354 18.19 2.12 -11.13
CA ALA A 354 18.68 1.27 -10.04
C ALA A 354 18.17 -0.17 -10.21
N SER A 355 19.06 -1.13 -10.09
CA SER A 355 18.75 -2.55 -10.27
C SER A 355 19.42 -3.42 -9.21
N GLY A 356 18.85 -4.61 -8.97
CA GLY A 356 19.36 -5.54 -7.97
C GLY A 356 20.84 -5.87 -8.16
N ALA A 357 21.59 -5.91 -7.06
CA ALA A 357 23.01 -6.28 -7.06
C ALA A 357 23.28 -7.37 -6.03
N LEU A 358 24.01 -8.40 -6.42
CA LEU A 358 24.47 -9.48 -5.55
C LEU A 358 26.00 -9.53 -5.64
N THR A 359 26.68 -9.32 -4.51
CA THR A 359 28.15 -9.27 -4.44
C THR A 359 28.69 -10.18 -3.36
N GLY A 360 30.00 -10.45 -3.38
CA GLY A 360 30.65 -11.28 -2.36
C GLY A 360 30.35 -12.78 -2.50
N VAL A 361 29.86 -13.25 -3.65
CA VAL A 361 29.62 -14.69 -3.88
C VAL A 361 30.95 -15.45 -3.91
N ARG A 362 31.01 -16.58 -3.19
CA ARG A 362 32.18 -17.48 -3.09
C ARG A 362 31.79 -18.91 -3.46
N SER A 363 32.78 -19.73 -3.79
CA SER A 363 32.58 -21.13 -4.20
C SER A 363 31.90 -22.02 -3.16
N GLY A 364 32.01 -21.67 -1.87
CA GLY A 364 31.34 -22.37 -0.77
C GLY A 364 29.88 -22.01 -0.55
N HIS A 365 29.36 -20.97 -1.23
CA HIS A 365 28.00 -20.52 -1.04
C HIS A 365 27.02 -21.39 -1.80
N GLY A 366 26.14 -22.08 -1.09
CA GLY A 366 24.98 -22.78 -1.65
C GLY A 366 23.72 -21.88 -1.64
N PRO A 367 22.58 -22.43 -2.13
CA PRO A 367 21.32 -21.68 -2.25
C PRO A 367 20.86 -21.02 -0.92
N GLY A 368 21.07 -21.68 0.22
CA GLY A 368 20.73 -21.14 1.54
C GLY A 368 21.51 -19.88 1.90
N HIS A 369 22.80 -19.79 1.52
CA HIS A 369 23.62 -18.59 1.75
C HIS A 369 23.12 -17.41 0.92
N VAL A 370 22.86 -17.65 -0.38
CA VAL A 370 22.33 -16.59 -1.28
C VAL A 370 20.96 -16.14 -0.81
N PHE A 371 20.08 -17.07 -0.45
CA PHE A 371 18.74 -16.74 0.04
C PHE A 371 18.77 -15.96 1.36
N ARG A 372 19.70 -16.31 2.27
CA ARG A 372 19.93 -15.55 3.50
C ARG A 372 20.39 -14.11 3.18
N GLY A 373 21.31 -13.90 2.23
CA GLY A 373 21.71 -12.58 1.76
C GLY A 373 20.54 -11.75 1.22
N VAL A 374 19.60 -12.39 0.49
CA VAL A 374 18.36 -11.73 0.04
C VAL A 374 17.49 -11.30 1.20
N LEU A 375 17.24 -12.18 2.19
CA LEU A 375 16.44 -11.83 3.38
C LEU A 375 17.08 -10.69 4.18
N GLU A 376 18.41 -10.69 4.33
CA GLU A 376 19.15 -9.62 5.00
C GLU A 376 19.11 -8.31 4.21
N GLY A 377 19.17 -8.37 2.87
CA GLY A 377 18.97 -7.21 2.02
C GLY A 377 17.58 -6.59 2.16
N ILE A 378 16.54 -7.43 2.29
CA ILE A 378 15.17 -6.95 2.54
C ILE A 378 15.10 -6.31 3.95
N ALA A 379 15.69 -6.93 4.98
CA ALA A 379 15.73 -6.37 6.34
C ALA A 379 16.51 -5.02 6.37
N TYR A 380 17.63 -4.93 5.63
CA TYR A 380 18.37 -3.68 5.45
C TYR A 380 17.51 -2.56 4.84
N MET A 381 16.65 -2.85 3.86
CA MET A 381 15.77 -1.83 3.29
C MET A 381 14.79 -1.25 4.33
N HIS A 382 14.31 -2.03 5.27
CA HIS A 382 13.52 -1.49 6.38
C HIS A 382 14.36 -0.54 7.26
N VAL A 383 15.64 -0.84 7.51
CA VAL A 383 16.57 0.09 8.19
C VAL A 383 16.79 1.35 7.37
N TRP A 384 17.03 1.21 6.05
CA TRP A 384 17.21 2.34 5.14
C TRP A 384 16.05 3.33 5.22
N HIS A 385 14.82 2.84 5.05
CA HIS A 385 13.63 3.67 5.06
C HIS A 385 13.31 4.28 6.44
N THR A 386 13.63 3.60 7.53
CA THR A 386 13.35 4.10 8.88
C THR A 386 14.35 5.12 9.38
N ARG A 387 15.56 5.21 8.81
CA ARG A 387 16.60 6.18 9.25
C ARG A 387 16.12 7.62 9.17
N ALA A 388 15.60 8.02 8.01
CA ALA A 388 15.10 9.38 7.83
C ALA A 388 13.95 9.71 8.79
N LEU A 389 13.07 8.74 9.01
CA LEU A 389 11.98 8.87 9.99
C LEU A 389 12.51 9.01 11.42
N ALA A 390 13.58 8.26 11.78
CA ALA A 390 14.20 8.29 13.11
C ALA A 390 14.86 9.63 13.47
N GLU A 391 15.26 10.41 12.48
CA GLU A 391 15.80 11.76 12.71
C GLU A 391 14.73 12.74 13.22
N ARG A 392 13.46 12.49 12.90
CA ARG A 392 12.35 13.38 13.25
C ARG A 392 11.40 12.80 14.29
N TYR A 393 11.23 11.49 14.31
CA TYR A 393 10.26 10.82 15.16
C TYR A 393 10.95 9.83 16.10
N ALA A 394 10.56 9.87 17.37
CA ALA A 394 10.70 8.72 18.27
C ALA A 394 9.42 7.86 18.15
N TRP A 395 9.56 6.57 18.34
CA TRP A 395 8.42 5.64 18.34
C TRP A 395 8.48 4.66 19.50
N ASP A 396 7.29 4.17 19.85
CA ASP A 396 7.13 3.19 20.92
C ASP A 396 7.54 1.79 20.43
N GLU A 397 8.17 1.05 21.32
CA GLU A 397 8.45 -0.38 21.12
C GLU A 397 7.32 -1.26 21.67
N PRO A 398 7.09 -2.43 21.10
CA PRO A 398 7.74 -3.02 19.92
C PRO A 398 7.18 -2.49 18.59
N VAL A 399 8.06 -2.41 17.59
CA VAL A 399 7.72 -2.05 16.20
C VAL A 399 6.75 -3.10 15.62
N ARG A 400 5.72 -2.66 14.89
CA ARG A 400 4.80 -3.56 14.19
C ARG A 400 5.43 -4.09 12.92
N LEU A 401 5.39 -5.41 12.71
CA LEU A 401 5.92 -6.07 11.50
C LEU A 401 4.82 -6.92 10.86
N GLY A 402 4.37 -6.50 9.69
CA GLY A 402 3.34 -7.17 8.89
C GLY A 402 3.84 -7.64 7.52
N GLY A 403 2.92 -8.21 6.73
CA GLY A 403 3.20 -8.73 5.39
C GLY A 403 3.60 -10.21 5.37
N GLY A 404 3.53 -10.82 4.18
CA GLY A 404 3.66 -12.27 4.05
C GLY A 404 5.00 -12.85 4.51
N ILE A 405 6.10 -12.10 4.36
CA ILE A 405 7.46 -12.54 4.75
C ILE A 405 7.61 -12.56 6.27
N SER A 406 6.90 -11.67 6.98
CA SER A 406 7.00 -11.54 8.44
C SER A 406 6.60 -12.80 9.21
N ARG A 407 5.83 -13.71 8.57
CA ARG A 407 5.47 -15.02 9.17
C ARG A 407 6.66 -15.93 9.42
N SER A 408 7.78 -15.70 8.74
CA SER A 408 9.01 -16.44 8.98
C SER A 408 9.66 -15.95 10.28
N PRO A 409 9.82 -16.82 11.31
CA PRO A 409 10.54 -16.45 12.52
C PRO A 409 11.97 -15.99 12.23
N LEU A 410 12.60 -16.56 11.21
CA LEU A 410 13.92 -16.12 10.74
C LEU A 410 13.89 -14.67 10.31
N PHE A 411 12.92 -14.29 9.45
CA PHE A 411 12.85 -12.91 8.95
C PHE A 411 12.50 -11.91 10.06
N ALA A 412 11.57 -12.24 10.95
CA ALA A 412 11.24 -11.40 12.10
C ALA A 412 12.47 -11.15 12.99
N GLN A 413 13.30 -12.18 13.23
CA GLN A 413 14.54 -12.04 13.99
C GLN A 413 15.57 -11.17 13.25
N LEU A 414 15.71 -11.35 11.92
CA LEU A 414 16.61 -10.52 11.10
C LEU A 414 16.23 -9.05 11.15
N VAL A 415 14.94 -8.74 11.08
CA VAL A 415 14.45 -7.36 11.17
C VAL A 415 14.69 -6.77 12.55
N ALA A 416 14.42 -7.53 13.63
CA ALA A 416 14.69 -7.09 14.99
C ALA A 416 16.18 -6.79 15.20
N ASP A 417 17.06 -7.68 14.76
CA ASP A 417 18.53 -7.53 14.86
C ASP A 417 19.03 -6.33 14.02
N ALA A 418 18.53 -6.18 12.81
CA ALA A 418 18.91 -5.09 11.91
C ALA A 418 18.50 -3.72 12.44
N LEU A 419 17.28 -3.60 12.98
CA LEU A 419 16.79 -2.36 13.60
C LEU A 419 17.43 -2.11 14.98
N GLY A 420 17.91 -3.16 15.66
CA GLY A 420 18.35 -3.08 17.05
C GLY A 420 17.19 -2.82 18.03
N GLN A 421 15.96 -3.16 17.64
CA GLN A 421 14.73 -2.90 18.40
C GLN A 421 13.80 -4.12 18.39
N PRO A 422 12.97 -4.32 19.43
CA PRO A 422 11.97 -5.38 19.44
C PRO A 422 10.94 -5.17 18.31
N VAL A 423 10.59 -6.26 17.62
CA VAL A 423 9.50 -6.28 16.65
C VAL A 423 8.36 -7.17 17.14
N ARG A 424 7.14 -6.89 16.73
CA ARG A 424 5.97 -7.70 17.02
C ARG A 424 5.25 -8.02 15.72
N VAL A 425 5.20 -9.30 15.38
CA VAL A 425 4.54 -9.75 14.14
C VAL A 425 3.03 -9.61 14.28
N VAL A 426 2.43 -9.03 13.24
CA VAL A 426 0.98 -8.88 13.12
C VAL A 426 0.40 -10.16 12.51
N ARG A 427 -0.51 -10.82 13.23
CA ARG A 427 -1.21 -12.04 12.79
C ARG A 427 -2.48 -11.70 12.01
N ASN A 428 -2.34 -10.85 11.02
CA ASN A 428 -3.45 -10.45 10.16
C ASN A 428 -3.01 -10.51 8.70
N ASP A 429 -3.40 -11.58 8.02
CA ASP A 429 -3.01 -11.85 6.64
C ASP A 429 -3.71 -10.95 5.63
N GLU A 430 -4.86 -10.42 6.02
CA GLU A 430 -5.73 -9.62 5.17
C GLU A 430 -5.95 -8.23 5.81
N ALA A 431 -4.84 -7.57 6.19
CA ALA A 431 -4.85 -6.31 6.93
C ALA A 431 -5.64 -5.21 6.22
N GLY A 432 -5.58 -5.12 4.86
CA GLY A 432 -6.38 -4.19 4.06
C GLY A 432 -7.88 -4.46 4.18
N ALA A 433 -8.30 -5.72 4.01
CA ALA A 433 -9.71 -6.11 4.15
C ALA A 433 -10.21 -5.96 5.60
N PHE A 434 -9.37 -6.25 6.59
CA PHE A 434 -9.67 -6.00 8.00
C PHE A 434 -9.93 -4.51 8.24
N GLY A 435 -9.05 -3.63 7.77
CA GLY A 435 -9.22 -2.18 7.91
C GLY A 435 -10.50 -1.67 7.24
N ALA A 436 -10.81 -2.19 6.05
CA ALA A 436 -12.05 -1.88 5.34
C ALA A 436 -13.29 -2.34 6.14
N ALA A 437 -13.28 -3.57 6.69
CA ALA A 437 -14.36 -4.08 7.54
C ALA A 437 -14.50 -3.29 8.86
N ALA A 438 -13.36 -2.88 9.46
CA ALA A 438 -13.34 -2.07 10.67
C ALA A 438 -14.00 -0.70 10.45
N VAL A 439 -13.71 -0.06 9.32
CA VAL A 439 -14.34 1.23 8.96
C VAL A 439 -15.84 1.06 8.65
N ALA A 440 -16.23 -0.06 8.03
CA ALA A 440 -17.65 -0.38 7.87
C ALA A 440 -18.36 -0.56 9.20
N ALA A 441 -17.75 -1.31 10.13
CA ALA A 441 -18.29 -1.53 11.47
C ALA A 441 -18.42 -0.23 12.26
N LEU A 442 -17.43 0.68 12.13
CA LEU A 442 -17.49 2.03 12.68
C LEU A 442 -18.64 2.84 12.08
N GLY A 443 -18.79 2.83 10.75
CA GLY A 443 -19.81 3.61 10.04
C GLY A 443 -21.24 3.20 10.35
N VAL A 444 -21.48 1.91 10.71
CA VAL A 444 -22.80 1.43 11.13
C VAL A 444 -22.98 1.40 12.66
N GLY A 445 -22.04 1.97 13.41
CA GLY A 445 -22.16 2.15 14.87
C GLY A 445 -21.86 0.90 15.71
N ARG A 446 -21.16 -0.12 15.15
CA ARG A 446 -20.71 -1.28 15.95
C ARG A 446 -19.54 -0.90 16.89
N PHE A 447 -18.66 -0.03 16.43
CA PHE A 447 -17.58 0.56 17.22
C PHE A 447 -17.84 2.04 17.41
N ALA A 448 -17.43 2.59 18.57
CA ALA A 448 -17.47 4.02 18.85
C ALA A 448 -16.22 4.74 18.30
N SER A 449 -15.11 4.01 18.14
CA SER A 449 -13.86 4.51 17.57
C SER A 449 -13.13 3.42 16.81
N ILE A 450 -12.19 3.83 15.95
CA ILE A 450 -11.33 2.88 15.23
C ILE A 450 -10.35 2.17 16.17
N ASP A 451 -10.09 2.72 17.35
CA ASP A 451 -9.21 2.12 18.34
C ASP A 451 -9.76 0.80 18.85
N GLU A 452 -11.09 0.70 19.06
CA GLU A 452 -11.73 -0.56 19.44
C GLU A 452 -11.47 -1.67 18.41
N ALA A 453 -11.43 -1.33 17.12
CA ALA A 453 -11.09 -2.29 16.07
C ALA A 453 -9.61 -2.68 16.09
N GLN A 454 -8.72 -1.70 16.34
CA GLN A 454 -7.28 -1.97 16.43
C GLN A 454 -6.91 -2.87 17.62
N ASP A 455 -7.64 -2.76 18.74
CA ASP A 455 -7.46 -3.61 19.91
C ASP A 455 -7.81 -5.09 19.65
N LEU A 456 -8.51 -5.37 18.55
CA LEU A 456 -8.86 -6.74 18.12
C LEU A 456 -7.80 -7.36 17.20
N VAL A 457 -6.75 -6.65 16.84
CA VAL A 457 -5.67 -7.18 15.97
C VAL A 457 -4.80 -8.16 16.77
N ASP A 458 -4.71 -9.39 16.29
CA ASP A 458 -3.86 -10.40 16.88
C ASP A 458 -2.37 -10.10 16.63
N LEU A 459 -1.59 -10.14 17.71
CA LEU A 459 -0.16 -9.84 17.69
C LEU A 459 0.62 -10.95 18.39
N ASP A 460 1.74 -11.38 17.79
CA ASP A 460 2.66 -12.32 18.44
C ASP A 460 3.35 -11.72 19.67
N ALA A 461 4.01 -12.58 20.45
CA ALA A 461 4.96 -12.11 21.44
C ALA A 461 6.10 -11.31 20.77
N PRO A 462 6.64 -10.29 21.43
CA PRO A 462 7.74 -9.52 20.87
C PRO A 462 8.99 -10.38 20.62
N VAL A 463 9.65 -10.16 19.49
CA VAL A 463 10.96 -10.71 19.15
C VAL A 463 12.00 -9.62 19.41
N GLY A 464 12.85 -9.80 20.41
CA GLY A 464 13.93 -8.86 20.74
C GLY A 464 15.15 -9.02 19.83
N PRO A 465 15.93 -7.94 19.62
CA PRO A 465 17.21 -8.05 18.95
C PRO A 465 18.19 -8.85 19.81
N ARG A 466 19.04 -9.64 19.16
CA ARG A 466 20.11 -10.38 19.83
C ARG A 466 21.31 -9.45 20.08
N PRO A 467 21.79 -9.32 21.32
CA PRO A 467 22.93 -8.43 21.60
C PRO A 467 24.18 -8.77 20.77
N GLU A 468 24.44 -10.06 20.54
CA GLU A 468 25.55 -10.54 19.72
C GLU A 468 25.41 -10.23 18.23
N ALA A 469 24.21 -9.91 17.75
CA ALA A 469 23.97 -9.54 16.36
C ALA A 469 24.34 -8.10 16.04
N ARG A 470 24.53 -7.24 17.06
CA ARG A 470 24.73 -5.80 16.89
C ARG A 470 25.93 -5.48 16.00
N ALA A 471 27.10 -6.02 16.34
CA ALA A 471 28.34 -5.76 15.59
C ALA A 471 28.23 -6.25 14.14
N TYR A 472 27.63 -7.42 13.91
CA TYR A 472 27.40 -7.96 12.58
C TYR A 472 26.53 -7.03 11.73
N TRP A 473 25.42 -6.56 12.28
CA TRP A 473 24.51 -5.68 11.53
C TRP A 473 25.05 -4.28 11.32
N ASP A 474 25.76 -3.69 12.28
CA ASP A 474 26.40 -2.38 12.10
C ASP A 474 27.40 -2.43 10.94
N GLU A 475 28.21 -3.50 10.85
CA GLU A 475 29.15 -3.69 9.74
C GLU A 475 28.44 -3.99 8.42
N LYS A 476 27.42 -4.84 8.42
CA LYS A 476 26.66 -5.21 7.23
C LYS A 476 25.93 -4.01 6.63
N ILE A 477 25.25 -3.25 7.45
CA ILE A 477 24.55 -2.03 7.05
C ILE A 477 25.55 -1.04 6.40
N ALA A 478 26.72 -0.82 7.03
CA ALA A 478 27.74 0.05 6.46
C ALA A 478 28.33 -0.47 5.14
N ARG A 479 28.39 -1.80 4.94
CA ARG A 479 28.81 -2.37 3.64
C ARG A 479 27.76 -2.18 2.56
N LEU A 480 26.48 -2.40 2.88
CA LEU A 480 25.37 -2.21 1.93
C LEU A 480 25.17 -0.74 1.54
N ASP A 481 25.35 0.20 2.49
CA ASP A 481 25.38 1.64 2.20
C ASP A 481 26.48 1.98 1.19
N ARG A 482 27.73 1.56 1.46
CA ARG A 482 28.84 1.78 0.53
C ARG A 482 28.60 1.13 -0.84
N LEU A 483 27.98 -0.04 -0.88
CA LEU A 483 27.67 -0.73 -2.13
C LEU A 483 26.64 0.08 -2.95
N ALA A 484 25.60 0.60 -2.31
CA ALA A 484 24.62 1.46 -2.96
C ALA A 484 25.28 2.73 -3.52
N ASP A 485 26.10 3.41 -2.71
CA ASP A 485 26.83 4.63 -3.14
C ASP A 485 27.75 4.36 -4.33
N GLN A 486 28.45 3.22 -4.35
CA GLN A 486 29.35 2.85 -5.44
C GLN A 486 28.62 2.49 -6.73
N LEU A 487 27.41 1.93 -6.63
CA LEU A 487 26.63 1.53 -7.80
C LEU A 487 25.77 2.65 -8.37
N THR A 488 25.44 3.69 -7.59
CA THR A 488 24.62 4.82 -8.04
C THR A 488 25.15 5.47 -9.32
N PRO A 489 26.45 5.82 -9.45
CA PRO A 489 26.96 6.39 -10.69
C PRO A 489 26.92 5.43 -11.88
N TRP A 490 26.94 4.13 -11.64
CA TRP A 490 26.83 3.13 -12.69
C TRP A 490 25.38 2.97 -13.19
N TRP A 491 24.40 3.08 -12.29
CA TRP A 491 23.00 3.09 -12.66
C TRP A 491 22.62 4.34 -13.44
N GLU A 492 23.11 5.53 -13.02
CA GLU A 492 22.85 6.81 -13.70
C GLU A 492 23.37 6.86 -15.15
N GLN A 493 24.29 5.98 -15.52
CA GLN A 493 24.86 5.89 -16.88
C GLN A 493 24.09 4.96 -17.80
N ARG A 494 23.03 4.29 -17.32
CA ARG A 494 22.21 3.34 -18.04
C ARG A 494 20.88 3.92 -18.46
#